data_2206b21201d2b8294895efed53644700
#
_entry.id   2206b21201d2b8294895efed53644700
#
_cell.length_a   1.000
_cell.length_b   1.000
_cell.length_c   1.000
_cell.angle_alpha   90.00
_cell.angle_beta   90.00
_cell.angle_gamma   90.00
#
_symmetry.space_group_name_H-M   'P 1'
#
loop_
_entity.id
_entity.type
_entity.pdbx_description
1 polymer ?
#
loop_
_entity_poly.entity_id
_entity_poly.type
_entity_poly.pdbx_seq_one_letter_code
_entity_poly.pdbx_strand_id
1 'polypeptide(L)'
;LGIDVSDAVGSNIRIDSRGREVLRILPRVNDDVNEEWLSDRARYVVDGLTRRRLDKPWLRRDGKLAQATWAEAFSAVAAIKPGSSVAVVAGDQVDCETMFAAKALARALGSSLLEGRQTGLAYTATNMAAVAFNSTFSGIEDADAILIVGSHVRDEAPLVNTRLRKARRRARRSLSSAPRGSRPIRRPSSAM
;
A
#
# COMPACT_ATOMS: atom_id res chain seq x y z
N LEU A 1 8.02 -6.48 15.43
CA LEU A 1 6.74 -5.81 15.18
C LEU A 1 6.87 -4.93 13.96
N GLY A 2 5.84 -4.82 13.16
CA GLY A 2 5.83 -4.00 11.95
C GLY A 2 4.42 -3.73 11.45
N ILE A 3 4.36 -3.11 10.28
CA ILE A 3 3.13 -2.83 9.54
C ILE A 3 3.27 -3.46 8.15
N ASP A 4 2.20 -4.08 7.66
CA ASP A 4 2.14 -4.57 6.30
C ASP A 4 2.01 -3.39 5.32
N VAL A 5 2.89 -3.35 4.34
CA VAL A 5 2.91 -2.31 3.29
C VAL A 5 2.39 -2.82 1.95
N SER A 6 1.88 -4.05 1.89
CA SER A 6 1.43 -4.67 0.63
C SER A 6 0.03 -4.20 0.20
N ASP A 7 -0.71 -3.55 1.10
CA ASP A 7 -1.97 -2.89 0.81
C ASP A 7 -2.16 -1.60 1.63
N ALA A 8 -3.20 -0.84 1.34
CA ALA A 8 -3.47 0.45 1.98
C ALA A 8 -4.04 0.35 3.40
N VAL A 9 -4.29 -0.85 3.93
CA VAL A 9 -4.85 -1.04 5.28
C VAL A 9 -3.79 -0.79 6.35
N GLY A 10 -2.52 -1.12 6.08
CA GLY A 10 -1.46 -1.00 7.05
C GLY A 10 -1.62 -1.97 8.23
N SER A 11 -1.98 -3.22 7.93
CA SER A 11 -2.23 -4.24 8.94
C SER A 11 -1.06 -4.41 9.91
N ASN A 12 -1.36 -4.52 11.18
CA ASN A 12 -0.34 -4.71 12.21
C ASN A 12 0.17 -6.15 12.17
N ILE A 13 1.49 -6.32 12.09
CA ILE A 13 2.13 -7.62 11.93
C ILE A 13 3.18 -7.91 12.99
N ARG A 14 3.37 -9.20 13.22
CA ARG A 14 4.51 -9.77 13.92
C ARG A 14 5.35 -10.57 12.92
N ILE A 15 6.64 -10.26 12.88
CA ILE A 15 7.61 -10.94 12.05
C ILE A 15 8.41 -11.88 12.96
N ASP A 16 8.33 -13.18 12.71
CA ASP A 16 9.12 -14.19 13.41
C ASP A 16 10.37 -14.49 12.57
N SER A 17 11.54 -14.35 13.19
CA SER A 17 12.83 -14.59 12.53
C SER A 17 13.76 -15.45 13.38
N ARG A 18 14.67 -16.15 12.71
CA ARG A 18 15.78 -16.88 13.32
C ARG A 18 17.09 -16.45 12.66
N GLY A 19 17.91 -15.73 13.42
CA GLY A 19 19.08 -15.08 12.84
C GLY A 19 18.67 -14.08 11.77
N ARG A 20 19.15 -14.28 10.56
CA ARG A 20 18.85 -13.40 9.39
C ARG A 20 17.68 -13.88 8.54
N GLU A 21 17.08 -15.00 8.88
CA GLU A 21 15.98 -15.60 8.13
C GLU A 21 14.64 -15.22 8.73
N VAL A 22 13.74 -14.67 7.91
CA VAL A 22 12.33 -14.46 8.28
C VAL A 22 11.59 -15.77 8.04
N LEU A 23 11.00 -16.33 9.08
CA LEU A 23 10.32 -17.62 9.05
C LEU A 23 8.85 -17.49 8.66
N ARG A 24 8.18 -16.47 9.18
CA ARG A 24 6.74 -16.23 8.93
C ARG A 24 6.31 -14.84 9.35
N ILE A 25 5.18 -14.42 8.81
CA ILE A 25 4.47 -13.20 9.19
C ILE A 25 3.10 -13.59 9.76
N LEU A 26 2.79 -13.06 10.92
CA LEU A 26 1.53 -13.29 11.64
C LEU A 26 0.84 -11.96 11.92
N PRO A 27 -0.49 -11.93 12.03
CA PRO A 27 -1.19 -10.73 12.47
C PRO A 27 -0.85 -10.41 13.93
N ARG A 28 -0.82 -9.14 14.25
CA ARG A 28 -0.87 -8.62 15.60
C ARG A 28 -2.23 -7.97 15.79
N VAL A 29 -2.95 -8.36 16.83
CA VAL A 29 -4.29 -7.88 17.10
C VAL A 29 -4.32 -6.36 17.19
N ASN A 30 -5.20 -5.75 16.41
CA ASN A 30 -5.54 -4.34 16.45
C ASN A 30 -6.98 -4.18 15.95
N ASP A 31 -7.94 -4.02 16.88
CA ASP A 31 -9.36 -3.99 16.58
C ASP A 31 -9.76 -2.80 15.68
N ASP A 32 -9.02 -1.71 15.75
CA ASP A 32 -9.27 -0.52 14.93
C ASP A 32 -8.84 -0.68 13.48
N VAL A 33 -7.88 -1.57 13.19
CA VAL A 33 -7.29 -1.75 11.86
C VAL A 33 -7.61 -3.11 11.28
N ASN A 34 -6.88 -4.13 11.69
CA ASN A 34 -6.92 -5.47 11.10
C ASN A 34 -7.59 -6.55 11.97
N GLU A 35 -8.07 -6.21 13.14
CA GLU A 35 -8.54 -7.18 14.15
C GLU A 35 -7.45 -8.25 14.39
N GLU A 36 -7.81 -9.54 14.36
CA GLU A 36 -6.87 -10.68 14.42
C GLU A 36 -6.46 -11.19 13.02
N TRP A 37 -6.83 -10.51 11.95
CA TRP A 37 -6.67 -11.00 10.59
C TRP A 37 -5.43 -10.45 9.88
N LEU A 38 -4.99 -11.17 8.87
CA LEU A 38 -3.95 -10.77 7.93
C LEU A 38 -4.30 -11.29 6.53
N SER A 39 -4.01 -10.50 5.50
CA SER A 39 -4.20 -10.94 4.12
C SER A 39 -3.21 -12.04 3.76
N ASP A 40 -3.60 -12.92 2.83
CA ASP A 40 -2.70 -13.96 2.31
C ASP A 40 -1.47 -13.35 1.64
N ARG A 41 -1.64 -12.22 0.96
CA ARG A 41 -0.51 -11.47 0.36
C ARG A 41 0.54 -11.13 1.40
N ALA A 42 0.15 -10.52 2.50
CA ALA A 42 1.05 -10.15 3.58
C ALA A 42 1.67 -11.38 4.25
N ARG A 43 0.88 -12.44 4.43
CA ARG A 43 1.33 -13.67 5.09
C ARG A 43 2.45 -14.37 4.31
N TYR A 44 2.37 -14.37 2.98
CA TYR A 44 3.30 -15.10 2.12
C TYR A 44 4.36 -14.23 1.44
N VAL A 45 4.37 -12.92 1.71
CA VAL A 45 5.40 -12.01 1.14
C VAL A 45 6.83 -12.42 1.51
N VAL A 46 7.01 -13.15 2.61
CA VAL A 46 8.29 -13.68 3.08
C VAL A 46 9.00 -14.54 2.02
N ASP A 47 8.27 -15.24 1.19
CA ASP A 47 8.83 -16.08 0.12
C ASP A 47 9.66 -15.26 -0.89
N GLY A 48 9.30 -13.99 -1.09
CA GLY A 48 10.03 -13.07 -1.97
C GLY A 48 11.35 -12.56 -1.40
N LEU A 49 11.58 -12.67 -0.09
CA LEU A 49 12.78 -12.12 0.56
C LEU A 49 14.05 -12.91 0.26
N THR A 50 13.94 -14.19 -0.08
CA THR A 50 15.06 -15.10 -0.27
C THR A 50 15.33 -15.43 -1.74
N ARG A 51 14.45 -15.02 -2.67
CA ARG A 51 14.53 -15.41 -4.07
C ARG A 51 14.87 -14.23 -4.97
N ARG A 52 15.99 -14.37 -5.71
CA ARG A 52 16.42 -13.43 -6.76
C ARG A 52 16.48 -11.98 -6.30
N ARG A 53 16.94 -11.74 -5.08
CA ARG A 53 17.13 -10.39 -4.54
C ARG A 53 18.43 -9.80 -5.07
N LEU A 54 18.35 -8.51 -5.43
CA LEU A 54 19.55 -7.72 -5.70
C LEU A 54 20.15 -7.29 -4.36
N ASP A 55 21.26 -7.92 -3.98
CA ASP A 55 21.98 -7.67 -2.74
C ASP A 55 23.21 -6.78 -2.91
N LYS A 56 23.58 -6.50 -4.16
CA LYS A 56 24.76 -5.70 -4.54
C LYS A 56 24.41 -4.81 -5.74
N PRO A 57 25.11 -3.67 -5.89
CA PRO A 57 24.96 -2.85 -7.08
C PRO A 57 25.57 -3.54 -8.30
N TRP A 58 25.05 -3.18 -9.47
CA TRP A 58 25.50 -3.65 -10.77
C TRP A 58 25.73 -2.46 -11.68
N LEU A 59 26.87 -2.41 -12.33
CA LEU A 59 27.22 -1.39 -13.32
C LEU A 59 27.40 -2.02 -14.71
N ARG A 60 27.05 -1.24 -15.74
CA ARG A 60 27.29 -1.66 -17.11
C ARG A 60 28.73 -1.35 -17.48
N ARG A 61 29.52 -2.39 -17.83
CA ARG A 61 30.88 -2.31 -18.30
C ARG A 61 30.93 -3.08 -19.61
N ASP A 62 31.43 -2.47 -20.68
CA ASP A 62 31.56 -3.08 -22.02
C ASP A 62 30.24 -3.72 -22.50
N GLY A 63 29.11 -3.03 -22.29
CA GLY A 63 27.78 -3.48 -22.69
C GLY A 63 27.15 -4.54 -21.79
N LYS A 64 27.85 -5.12 -20.83
CA LYS A 64 27.38 -6.16 -19.90
C LYS A 64 27.23 -5.63 -18.49
N LEU A 65 26.21 -6.12 -17.76
CA LEU A 65 26.08 -5.83 -16.33
C LEU A 65 27.12 -6.66 -15.55
N ALA A 66 27.91 -5.98 -14.74
CA ALA A 66 28.88 -6.57 -13.83
C ALA A 66 28.64 -6.09 -12.40
N GLN A 67 28.87 -6.97 -11.44
CA GLN A 67 28.76 -6.65 -10.03
C GLN A 67 29.77 -5.55 -9.66
N ALA A 68 29.35 -4.60 -8.82
CA ALA A 68 30.15 -3.48 -8.37
C ALA A 68 30.07 -3.29 -6.86
N THR A 69 30.99 -2.53 -6.31
CA THR A 69 30.92 -2.05 -4.95
C THR A 69 30.01 -0.82 -4.85
N TRP A 70 29.54 -0.51 -3.66
CA TRP A 70 28.74 0.70 -3.42
C TRP A 70 29.53 1.97 -3.76
N ALA A 71 30.84 2.01 -3.47
CA ALA A 71 31.69 3.15 -3.80
C ALA A 71 31.75 3.38 -5.32
N GLU A 72 31.92 2.32 -6.11
CA GLU A 72 31.88 2.41 -7.58
C GLU A 72 30.52 2.88 -8.09
N ALA A 73 29.43 2.36 -7.50
CA ALA A 73 28.07 2.76 -7.88
C ALA A 73 27.82 4.24 -7.61
N PHE A 74 28.19 4.74 -6.43
CA PHE A 74 28.06 6.16 -6.09
C PHE A 74 28.95 7.04 -6.96
N SER A 75 30.17 6.61 -7.28
CA SER A 75 31.03 7.34 -8.21
C SER A 75 30.44 7.43 -9.61
N ALA A 76 29.82 6.33 -10.09
CA ALA A 76 29.14 6.33 -11.38
C ALA A 76 27.92 7.27 -11.40
N VAL A 77 27.13 7.29 -10.32
CA VAL A 77 26.00 8.23 -10.19
C VAL A 77 26.47 9.67 -10.11
N ALA A 78 27.52 9.96 -9.35
CA ALA A 78 28.09 11.30 -9.23
C ALA A 78 28.66 11.84 -10.55
N ALA A 79 29.06 10.96 -11.47
CA ALA A 79 29.52 11.34 -12.81
C ALA A 79 28.37 11.76 -13.76
N ILE A 80 27.12 11.48 -13.39
CA ILE A 80 25.94 11.92 -14.17
C ILE A 80 25.78 13.44 -14.00
N LYS A 81 25.73 14.16 -15.12
CA LYS A 81 25.56 15.61 -15.08
C LYS A 81 24.19 15.94 -14.46
N PRO A 82 24.12 16.78 -13.41
CA PRO A 82 22.86 17.20 -12.82
C PRO A 82 22.06 18.09 -13.79
N GLY A 83 20.79 18.25 -13.52
CA GLY A 83 19.92 19.17 -14.25
C GLY A 83 18.55 18.56 -14.59
N SER A 84 17.86 19.18 -15.52
CA SER A 84 16.48 18.84 -15.91
C SER A 84 16.33 17.46 -16.56
N SER A 85 17.42 16.80 -16.93
CA SER A 85 17.41 15.43 -17.47
C SER A 85 17.37 14.33 -16.41
N VAL A 86 17.49 14.67 -15.13
CA VAL A 86 17.41 13.72 -14.01
C VAL A 86 15.99 13.69 -13.49
N ALA A 87 15.34 12.53 -13.54
CA ALA A 87 14.06 12.29 -12.89
C ALA A 87 14.26 11.46 -11.63
N VAL A 88 13.58 11.83 -10.56
CA VAL A 88 13.56 11.09 -9.30
C VAL A 88 12.17 10.49 -9.10
N VAL A 89 12.09 9.18 -9.02
CA VAL A 89 10.84 8.45 -8.78
C VAL A 89 10.95 7.70 -7.47
N ALA A 90 10.19 8.13 -6.46
CA ALA A 90 10.03 7.40 -5.22
C ALA A 90 8.86 6.41 -5.34
N GLY A 91 9.04 5.19 -4.85
CA GLY A 91 7.95 4.22 -4.79
C GLY A 91 6.92 4.59 -3.71
N ASP A 92 5.70 4.08 -3.83
CA ASP A 92 4.63 4.29 -2.85
C ASP A 92 4.78 3.46 -1.57
N GLN A 93 5.73 2.52 -1.56
CA GLN A 93 6.05 1.67 -0.39
C GLN A 93 7.31 2.12 0.38
N VAL A 94 7.89 3.26 0.01
CA VAL A 94 9.04 3.81 0.74
C VAL A 94 8.57 4.62 1.96
N ASP A 95 9.44 4.71 2.98
CA ASP A 95 9.18 5.51 4.17
C ASP A 95 9.20 7.02 3.88
N CYS A 96 8.66 7.79 4.81
CA CYS A 96 8.59 9.25 4.70
C CYS A 96 9.98 9.90 4.61
N GLU A 97 10.97 9.34 5.32
CA GLU A 97 12.34 9.81 5.32
C GLU A 97 12.97 9.64 3.93
N THR A 98 12.72 8.51 3.26
CA THR A 98 13.17 8.29 1.88
C THR A 98 12.49 9.26 0.91
N MET A 99 11.19 9.53 1.05
CA MET A 99 10.48 10.51 0.22
C MET A 99 11.06 11.92 0.42
N PHE A 100 11.34 12.29 1.67
CA PHE A 100 11.96 13.57 1.98
C PHE A 100 13.36 13.69 1.39
N ALA A 101 14.19 12.65 1.53
CA ALA A 101 15.54 12.60 0.97
C ALA A 101 15.52 12.65 -0.57
N ALA A 102 14.58 11.95 -1.22
CA ALA A 102 14.38 11.99 -2.66
C ALA A 102 14.06 13.41 -3.15
N LYS A 103 13.20 14.14 -2.41
CA LYS A 103 12.88 15.54 -2.71
C LYS A 103 14.09 16.45 -2.53
N ALA A 104 14.87 16.25 -1.47
CA ALA A 104 16.10 17.01 -1.23
C ALA A 104 17.13 16.75 -2.33
N LEU A 105 17.32 15.49 -2.75
CA LEU A 105 18.19 15.10 -3.85
C LEU A 105 17.77 15.75 -5.17
N ALA A 106 16.49 15.70 -5.54
CA ALA A 106 15.99 16.32 -6.76
C ALA A 106 16.32 17.81 -6.78
N ARG A 107 16.09 18.53 -5.66
CA ARG A 107 16.43 19.95 -5.52
C ARG A 107 17.93 20.21 -5.64
N ALA A 108 18.77 19.41 -4.98
CA ALA A 108 20.21 19.55 -5.05
C ALA A 108 20.76 19.33 -6.47
N LEU A 109 20.11 18.47 -7.25
CA LEU A 109 20.43 18.22 -8.66
C LEU A 109 19.83 19.28 -9.61
N GLY A 110 19.06 20.24 -9.11
CA GLY A 110 18.37 21.23 -9.94
C GLY A 110 17.25 20.66 -10.81
N SER A 111 16.69 19.51 -10.42
CA SER A 111 15.60 18.84 -11.14
C SER A 111 14.24 19.18 -10.54
N SER A 112 13.27 19.45 -11.41
CA SER A 112 11.83 19.52 -11.06
C SER A 112 11.08 18.21 -11.35
N LEU A 113 11.74 17.22 -11.92
CA LEU A 113 11.14 15.92 -12.29
C LEU A 113 11.15 14.99 -11.07
N LEU A 114 10.16 15.15 -10.21
CA LEU A 114 9.96 14.32 -9.02
C LEU A 114 8.56 13.74 -9.04
N GLU A 115 8.44 12.42 -8.93
CA GLU A 115 7.17 11.73 -8.88
C GLU A 115 7.18 10.65 -7.79
N GLY A 116 6.11 10.59 -7.00
CA GLY A 116 5.89 9.54 -5.99
C GLY A 116 4.73 8.62 -6.30
N ARG A 117 3.89 8.97 -7.29
CA ARG A 117 2.73 8.18 -7.66
C ARG A 117 3.10 7.12 -8.68
N GLN A 118 2.59 5.91 -8.49
CA GLN A 118 2.70 4.83 -9.48
C GLN A 118 1.45 4.70 -10.34
N THR A 119 0.40 5.46 -10.04
CA THR A 119 -0.85 5.50 -10.80
C THR A 119 -0.93 6.75 -11.66
N GLY A 120 -1.67 6.70 -12.77
CA GLY A 120 -1.93 7.87 -13.62
C GLY A 120 -2.96 8.86 -13.06
N LEU A 121 -3.34 8.75 -11.78
CA LEU A 121 -4.33 9.59 -11.15
C LEU A 121 -3.80 11.01 -10.95
N ALA A 122 -4.53 11.99 -11.48
CA ALA A 122 -4.30 13.40 -11.23
C ALA A 122 -5.08 13.84 -9.99
N TYR A 123 -4.38 14.21 -8.93
CA TYR A 123 -4.97 14.83 -7.75
C TYR A 123 -4.05 15.90 -7.20
N THR A 124 -4.63 16.87 -6.50
CA THR A 124 -3.86 17.90 -5.82
C THR A 124 -3.73 17.55 -4.34
N ALA A 125 -2.52 17.67 -3.80
CA ALA A 125 -2.24 17.43 -2.39
C ALA A 125 -2.58 18.64 -1.48
N THR A 126 -3.23 19.68 -2.03
CA THR A 126 -3.63 20.85 -1.25
C THR A 126 -4.74 20.57 -0.24
N ASN A 127 -5.55 19.55 -0.52
CA ASN A 127 -6.55 19.06 0.43
C ASN A 127 -6.41 17.54 0.58
N MET A 128 -5.68 17.12 1.60
CA MET A 128 -5.46 15.69 1.88
C MET A 128 -6.75 14.94 2.21
N ALA A 129 -7.76 15.61 2.76
CA ALA A 129 -9.05 14.98 3.03
C ALA A 129 -9.78 14.53 1.75
N ALA A 130 -9.48 15.15 0.60
CA ALA A 130 -10.07 14.74 -0.68
C ALA A 130 -9.48 13.42 -1.24
N VAL A 131 -8.31 12.98 -0.76
CA VAL A 131 -7.60 11.81 -1.27
C VAL A 131 -7.29 10.77 -0.21
N ALA A 132 -7.47 11.10 1.06
CA ALA A 132 -7.28 10.20 2.18
C ALA A 132 -8.59 9.54 2.63
N PHE A 133 -8.48 8.38 3.26
CA PHE A 133 -9.62 7.73 3.91
C PHE A 133 -9.97 8.48 5.21
N ASN A 134 -11.12 9.16 5.23
CA ASN A 134 -11.50 10.08 6.32
C ASN A 134 -12.32 9.41 7.43
N SER A 135 -12.68 8.15 7.28
CA SER A 135 -13.34 7.35 8.30
C SER A 135 -12.34 6.44 9.01
N THR A 136 -12.81 5.70 10.01
CA THR A 136 -12.05 4.60 10.60
C THR A 136 -12.42 3.28 9.92
N PHE A 137 -11.53 2.28 9.94
CA PHE A 137 -11.88 0.96 9.39
C PHE A 137 -13.01 0.30 10.18
N SER A 138 -13.04 0.46 11.50
CA SER A 138 -14.15 0.01 12.34
C SER A 138 -15.46 0.73 12.01
N GLY A 139 -15.43 2.02 11.71
CA GLY A 139 -16.61 2.80 11.32
C GLY A 139 -17.27 2.36 10.01
N ILE A 140 -16.60 1.60 9.16
CA ILE A 140 -17.21 0.98 7.97
C ILE A 140 -18.36 0.06 8.36
N GLU A 141 -18.29 -0.59 9.51
CA GLU A 141 -19.30 -1.54 9.97
C GLU A 141 -20.60 -0.87 10.41
N ASP A 142 -20.54 0.40 10.74
CA ASP A 142 -21.69 1.21 11.21
C ASP A 142 -22.34 2.02 10.07
N ALA A 143 -21.81 1.93 8.86
CA ALA A 143 -22.33 2.66 7.71
C ALA A 143 -23.69 2.11 7.23
N ASP A 144 -24.66 2.99 7.06
CA ASP A 144 -26.00 2.67 6.53
C ASP A 144 -25.95 2.32 5.03
N ALA A 145 -25.06 2.98 4.30
CA ALA A 145 -24.87 2.76 2.87
C ALA A 145 -23.38 2.91 2.50
N ILE A 146 -22.92 2.06 1.59
CA ILE A 146 -21.53 2.05 1.11
C ILE A 146 -21.56 2.01 -0.41
N LEU A 147 -20.87 2.96 -1.03
CA LEU A 147 -20.63 3.01 -2.47
C LEU A 147 -19.16 2.73 -2.75
N ILE A 148 -18.89 1.72 -3.58
CA ILE A 148 -17.54 1.38 -4.06
C ILE A 148 -17.42 1.82 -5.51
N VAL A 149 -16.44 2.64 -5.82
CA VAL A 149 -16.21 3.17 -7.17
C VAL A 149 -14.80 2.83 -7.62
N GLY A 150 -14.67 2.15 -8.75
CA GLY A 150 -13.40 1.91 -9.43
C GLY A 150 -12.40 1.03 -8.67
N SER A 151 -12.84 0.25 -7.67
CA SER A 151 -11.97 -0.60 -6.85
C SER A 151 -12.48 -2.03 -6.78
N HIS A 152 -11.58 -2.99 -6.86
CA HIS A 152 -11.82 -4.40 -6.55
C HIS A 152 -11.32 -4.71 -5.14
N VAL A 153 -12.09 -4.27 -4.14
CA VAL A 153 -11.69 -4.23 -2.71
C VAL A 153 -11.21 -5.59 -2.18
N ARG A 154 -11.70 -6.69 -2.74
CA ARG A 154 -11.26 -8.03 -2.33
C ARG A 154 -9.78 -8.25 -2.59
N ASP A 155 -9.25 -7.73 -3.69
CA ASP A 155 -7.85 -7.93 -4.10
C ASP A 155 -6.96 -6.77 -3.66
N GLU A 156 -7.49 -5.56 -3.66
CA GLU A 156 -6.72 -4.35 -3.34
C GLU A 156 -6.58 -4.13 -1.84
N ALA A 157 -7.66 -4.38 -1.07
CA ALA A 157 -7.70 -4.20 0.39
C ALA A 157 -8.56 -5.29 1.05
N PRO A 158 -8.07 -6.56 1.15
CA PRO A 158 -8.87 -7.70 1.62
C PRO A 158 -9.51 -7.50 2.99
N LEU A 159 -8.84 -6.79 3.91
CA LEU A 159 -9.37 -6.58 5.25
C LEU A 159 -10.47 -5.51 5.29
N VAL A 160 -10.42 -4.50 4.41
CA VAL A 160 -11.57 -3.61 4.18
C VAL A 160 -12.77 -4.42 3.67
N ASN A 161 -12.54 -5.37 2.76
CA ASN A 161 -13.60 -6.24 2.28
C ASN A 161 -14.24 -7.08 3.40
N THR A 162 -13.48 -7.49 4.42
CA THR A 162 -14.05 -8.19 5.59
C THR A 162 -15.00 -7.29 6.38
N ARG A 163 -14.64 -6.02 6.61
CA ARG A 163 -15.49 -5.01 7.26
C ARG A 163 -16.76 -4.75 6.45
N LEU A 164 -16.64 -4.60 5.13
CA LEU A 164 -17.80 -4.45 4.23
C LEU A 164 -18.77 -5.63 4.33
N ARG A 165 -18.26 -6.84 4.43
CA ARG A 165 -19.09 -8.06 4.61
C ARG A 165 -19.79 -8.07 5.97
N LYS A 166 -19.15 -7.59 7.03
CA LYS A 166 -19.77 -7.46 8.36
C LYS A 166 -20.88 -6.41 8.33
N ALA A 167 -20.63 -5.21 7.78
CA ALA A 167 -21.64 -4.16 7.58
C ALA A 167 -22.88 -4.70 6.84
N ARG A 168 -22.67 -5.41 5.73
CA ARG A 168 -23.76 -6.04 4.97
C ARG A 168 -24.55 -7.08 5.78
N ARG A 169 -23.89 -7.88 6.61
CA ARG A 169 -24.57 -8.86 7.48
C ARG A 169 -25.40 -8.17 8.55
N ARG A 170 -24.88 -7.10 9.12
CA ARG A 170 -25.58 -6.29 10.14
C ARG A 170 -26.85 -5.65 9.57
N ALA A 171 -26.76 -5.00 8.41
CA ALA A 171 -27.90 -4.43 7.70
C ALA A 171 -28.98 -5.47 7.37
N ARG A 172 -28.58 -6.69 6.94
CA ARG A 172 -29.55 -7.79 6.68
C ARG A 172 -30.24 -8.28 7.95
N ARG A 173 -29.54 -8.31 9.08
CA ARG A 173 -30.14 -8.70 10.38
C ARG A 173 -31.14 -7.65 10.86
N SER A 174 -30.83 -6.35 10.73
CA SER A 174 -31.76 -5.28 11.11
C SER A 174 -33.04 -5.31 10.26
N LEU A 175 -32.94 -5.60 8.96
CA LEU A 175 -34.10 -5.75 8.08
C LEU A 175 -34.95 -7.00 8.39
N SER A 176 -34.33 -8.08 8.88
CA SER A 176 -35.05 -9.30 9.25
C SER A 176 -35.75 -9.20 10.61
N SER A 177 -35.29 -8.30 11.47
CA SER A 177 -35.87 -8.02 12.79
C SER A 177 -36.93 -6.90 12.76
N ALA A 178 -37.10 -6.20 11.63
CA ALA A 178 -38.10 -5.19 11.48
C ALA A 178 -39.54 -5.81 11.44
N PRO A 179 -40.55 -5.17 12.05
CA PRO A 179 -41.92 -5.67 11.98
C PRO A 179 -42.37 -5.84 10.53
N ARG A 180 -43.09 -6.95 10.26
CA ARG A 180 -43.63 -7.26 8.91
C ARG A 180 -44.63 -6.17 8.49
N GLY A 181 -44.14 -5.06 7.97
CA GLY A 181 -44.96 -3.92 7.53
C GLY A 181 -44.18 -2.86 6.77
N SER A 182 -42.88 -2.79 6.96
CA SER A 182 -42.03 -1.86 6.22
C SER A 182 -41.50 -2.56 4.96
N ARG A 183 -42.05 -2.23 3.78
CA ARG A 183 -41.51 -2.70 2.50
C ARG A 183 -40.08 -2.17 2.31
N PRO A 184 -39.07 -3.02 2.09
CA PRO A 184 -37.74 -2.53 1.76
C PRO A 184 -37.77 -1.86 0.39
N ILE A 185 -37.14 -0.69 0.29
CA ILE A 185 -36.89 -0.01 -0.97
C ILE A 185 -36.09 -0.98 -1.87
N ARG A 186 -36.67 -1.36 -3.00
CA ARG A 186 -36.00 -2.19 -4.01
C ARG A 186 -34.75 -1.45 -4.50
N ARG A 187 -33.59 -2.04 -4.29
CA ARG A 187 -32.35 -1.56 -4.93
C ARG A 187 -32.39 -1.90 -6.42
N PRO A 188 -31.94 -1.00 -7.31
CA PRO A 188 -31.78 -1.35 -8.72
C PRO A 188 -30.76 -2.49 -8.81
N SER A 189 -31.08 -3.53 -9.58
CA SER A 189 -30.16 -4.60 -9.92
C SER A 189 -29.02 -4.01 -10.73
N SER A 190 -27.78 -4.19 -10.27
CA SER A 190 -26.59 -3.93 -11.07
C SER A 190 -26.63 -4.87 -12.28
N ALA A 191 -26.95 -4.34 -13.44
CA ALA A 191 -26.66 -4.98 -14.71
C ALA A 191 -25.16 -4.76 -15.00
N MET A 192 -24.45 -5.91 -15.18
CA MET A 192 -23.13 -6.15 -15.76
C MET A 192 -22.00 -5.17 -15.48
#